data_7fccaff177155f12aad16deef0aaa63c
#
_entry.id   7fccaff177155f12aad16deef0aaa63c
#
_cell.length_a   1.000
_cell.length_b   1.000
_cell.length_c   1.000
_cell.angle_alpha   90.00
_cell.angle_beta   90.00
_cell.angle_gamma   90.00
#
_symmetry.space_group_name_H-M   'P 1'
#
loop_
_entity.id
_entity.type
_entity.pdbx_description
1 polymer ?
#
loop_
_entity_poly.entity_id
_entity_poly.type
_entity_poly.pdbx_seq_one_letter_code
_entity_poly.pdbx_strand_id
1 'polypeptide(L)'
;MNAGFLTFLFSDKDLGIQFLKDVGLIRSKVPCNTCGRDRTWCADPTPTDGCGWRCRWKIAEAKCSQSKVIRHGSWFQQNRLTFQEVLHLTYDIVLREPAHIIQEEDGFSSATVMDWGMFCRDTMLVYMEGCSEKIGGPNKTVEIYESVFGRRKCNRGHPDKGQCVFGGVERESGRTFLVPIPDRTADTLITVINAWIEPGTTIISDCWSAYRNLDTQG
;
A
#
# COMPACT_ATOMS: atom_id res chain seq x y z
N MET A 1 6.44 16.71 -1.45
CA MET A 1 5.66 16.76 -2.72
C MET A 1 4.34 17.42 -2.37
N ASN A 2 3.79 18.30 -3.22
CA ASN A 2 2.48 18.92 -3.03
C ASN A 2 1.71 18.95 -4.36
N ALA A 3 0.42 19.27 -4.35
CA ALA A 3 -0.43 19.27 -5.54
C ALA A 3 0.11 20.20 -6.65
N GLY A 4 0.58 21.39 -6.30
CA GLY A 4 1.19 22.34 -7.26
C GLY A 4 2.43 21.76 -7.95
N PHE A 5 3.25 21.00 -7.25
CA PHE A 5 4.39 20.31 -7.83
C PHE A 5 3.96 19.24 -8.83
N LEU A 6 2.93 18.46 -8.52
CA LEU A 6 2.39 17.46 -9.44
C LEU A 6 1.84 18.11 -10.71
N THR A 7 1.08 19.20 -10.58
CA THR A 7 0.56 19.95 -11.72
C THR A 7 1.69 20.51 -12.58
N PHE A 8 2.71 21.10 -11.98
CA PHE A 8 3.91 21.58 -12.69
C PHE A 8 4.63 20.43 -13.41
N LEU A 9 4.83 19.31 -12.73
CA LEU A 9 5.53 18.14 -13.28
C LEU A 9 4.87 17.59 -14.55
N PHE A 10 3.54 17.55 -14.59
CA PHE A 10 2.78 17.05 -15.72
C PHE A 10 2.33 18.13 -16.72
N SER A 11 2.75 19.39 -16.52
CA SER A 11 2.63 20.41 -17.57
C SER A 11 3.49 20.08 -18.80
N ASP A 12 4.58 19.34 -18.61
CA ASP A 12 5.37 18.71 -19.65
C ASP A 12 5.30 17.19 -19.48
N LYS A 13 4.77 16.52 -20.51
CA LYS A 13 4.58 15.07 -20.52
C LYS A 13 5.89 14.28 -20.37
N ASP A 14 6.95 14.72 -21.03
CA ASP A 14 8.24 14.03 -21.02
C ASP A 14 8.90 14.17 -19.65
N LEU A 15 8.75 15.33 -19.03
CA LEU A 15 9.22 15.56 -17.64
C LEU A 15 8.48 14.66 -16.66
N GLY A 16 7.15 14.56 -16.75
CA GLY A 16 6.34 13.68 -15.92
C GLY A 16 6.72 12.21 -16.07
N ILE A 17 6.90 11.75 -17.30
CA ILE A 17 7.33 10.37 -17.59
C ILE A 17 8.74 10.09 -17.06
N GLN A 18 9.67 11.05 -17.19
CA GLN A 18 11.01 10.90 -16.67
C GLN A 18 11.00 10.78 -15.15
N PHE A 19 10.24 11.64 -14.47
CA PHE A 19 10.04 11.54 -13.02
C PHE A 19 9.52 10.16 -12.61
N LEU A 20 8.49 9.63 -13.28
CA LEU A 20 7.95 8.30 -12.97
C LEU A 20 8.98 7.17 -13.12
N LYS A 21 9.91 7.31 -14.09
CA LYS A 21 11.03 6.36 -14.25
C LYS A 21 12.06 6.49 -13.13
N ASP A 22 12.40 7.72 -12.75
CA ASP A 22 13.43 8.02 -11.75
C ASP A 22 13.00 7.55 -10.35
N VAL A 23 11.71 7.68 -10.03
CA VAL A 23 11.15 7.17 -8.76
C VAL A 23 10.74 5.69 -8.82
N GLY A 24 10.94 5.02 -9.96
CA GLY A 24 10.68 3.58 -10.12
C GLY A 24 9.21 3.19 -10.25
N LEU A 25 8.29 4.15 -10.42
CA LEU A 25 6.86 3.86 -10.61
C LEU A 25 6.53 3.27 -11.98
N ILE A 26 7.36 3.53 -12.98
CA ILE A 26 7.34 2.86 -14.28
C ILE A 26 8.75 2.36 -14.64
N ARG A 27 8.81 1.34 -15.46
CA ARG A 27 10.10 0.76 -15.84
C ARG A 27 10.91 1.72 -16.71
N SER A 28 12.18 1.86 -16.43
CA SER A 28 13.14 2.59 -17.28
C SER A 28 13.66 1.75 -18.45
N LYS A 29 13.62 0.40 -18.33
CA LYS A 29 14.04 -0.56 -19.34
C LYS A 29 13.07 -1.74 -19.39
N VAL A 30 12.78 -2.23 -20.59
CA VAL A 30 11.86 -3.37 -20.78
C VAL A 30 12.49 -4.35 -21.77
N PRO A 31 12.99 -5.51 -21.30
CA PRO A 31 13.57 -6.52 -22.17
C PRO A 31 12.51 -7.14 -23.09
N CYS A 32 12.92 -7.49 -24.29
CA CYS A 32 12.08 -8.19 -25.24
C CYS A 32 12.07 -9.69 -24.95
N ASN A 33 10.90 -10.28 -24.76
CA ASN A 33 10.78 -11.72 -24.47
C ASN A 33 11.26 -12.62 -25.63
N THR A 34 11.32 -12.08 -26.87
CA THR A 34 11.70 -12.84 -28.04
C THR A 34 13.22 -12.80 -28.31
N CYS A 35 13.87 -11.66 -28.09
CA CYS A 35 15.30 -11.50 -28.41
C CYS A 35 16.18 -11.14 -27.19
N GLY A 36 15.61 -10.97 -26.02
CA GLY A 36 16.33 -10.64 -24.79
C GLY A 36 16.86 -9.19 -24.69
N ARG A 37 16.88 -8.45 -25.81
CA ARG A 37 17.41 -7.09 -25.85
C ARG A 37 16.40 -6.06 -25.34
N ASP A 38 16.86 -4.95 -24.81
CA ASP A 38 15.98 -3.87 -24.36
C ASP A 38 15.19 -3.26 -25.54
N ARG A 39 13.90 -3.02 -25.31
CA ARG A 39 13.03 -2.32 -26.24
C ARG A 39 13.39 -0.84 -26.27
N THR A 40 13.25 -0.24 -27.44
CA THR A 40 13.43 1.20 -27.62
C THR A 40 12.16 1.94 -27.21
N TRP A 41 12.32 3.02 -26.48
CA TRP A 41 11.26 3.99 -26.20
C TRP A 41 10.77 4.63 -27.49
N CYS A 42 9.47 4.76 -27.68
CA CYS A 42 8.91 5.43 -28.85
C CYS A 42 7.55 6.08 -28.53
N ALA A 43 7.27 7.18 -29.23
CA ALA A 43 5.91 7.70 -29.32
C ALA A 43 5.02 6.65 -29.99
N ASP A 44 3.86 6.40 -29.41
CA ASP A 44 2.84 5.50 -29.94
C ASP A 44 1.48 6.14 -29.69
N PRO A 45 0.76 6.56 -30.75
CA PRO A 45 -0.52 7.25 -30.61
C PRO A 45 -1.67 6.34 -30.14
N THR A 46 -1.48 5.02 -30.16
CA THR A 46 -2.53 4.04 -29.84
C THR A 46 -2.82 3.91 -28.34
N PRO A 47 -1.84 3.91 -27.41
CA PRO A 47 -2.14 3.89 -25.98
C PRO A 47 -2.59 5.26 -25.46
N THR A 48 -3.38 5.26 -24.41
CA THR A 48 -3.83 6.48 -23.69
C THR A 48 -2.69 7.43 -23.36
N ASP A 49 -1.51 6.88 -23.05
CA ASP A 49 -0.33 7.68 -22.71
C ASP A 49 0.46 8.17 -23.92
N GLY A 50 0.11 7.76 -25.14
CA GLY A 50 0.76 8.16 -26.39
C GLY A 50 2.23 7.75 -26.51
N CYS A 51 2.68 6.74 -25.74
CA CYS A 51 4.06 6.26 -25.76
C CYS A 51 4.16 4.83 -25.28
N GLY A 52 5.25 4.17 -25.61
CA GLY A 52 5.47 2.79 -25.26
C GLY A 52 6.86 2.27 -25.62
N TRP A 53 7.00 1.01 -25.50
CA TRP A 53 8.25 0.28 -25.76
C TRP A 53 8.11 -0.58 -27.00
N ARG A 54 9.01 -0.47 -27.96
CA ARG A 54 9.00 -1.27 -29.19
C ARG A 54 10.36 -1.93 -29.42
N CYS A 55 10.33 -3.23 -29.70
CA CYS A 55 11.51 -3.93 -30.17
C CYS A 55 11.69 -3.70 -31.68
N ARG A 56 12.86 -3.25 -32.09
CA ARG A 56 13.21 -2.99 -33.50
C ARG A 56 14.41 -3.82 -33.98
N TRP A 57 14.85 -4.77 -33.17
CA TRP A 57 16.01 -5.60 -33.50
C TRP A 57 15.66 -6.65 -34.55
N LYS A 58 16.61 -6.93 -35.42
CA LYS A 58 16.50 -8.03 -36.37
C LYS A 58 16.92 -9.34 -35.70
N ILE A 59 16.15 -10.40 -35.94
CA ILE A 59 16.46 -11.78 -35.58
C ILE A 59 16.52 -12.53 -36.90
N ALA A 60 17.69 -12.98 -37.33
CA ALA A 60 17.95 -13.48 -38.69
C ALA A 60 17.51 -12.45 -39.74
N GLU A 61 16.63 -12.80 -40.66
CA GLU A 61 16.13 -11.90 -41.69
C GLU A 61 14.86 -11.12 -41.29
N ALA A 62 14.22 -11.45 -40.17
CA ALA A 62 12.97 -10.84 -39.72
C ALA A 62 13.20 -9.78 -38.64
N LYS A 63 12.44 -8.66 -38.69
CA LYS A 63 12.40 -7.68 -37.62
C LYS A 63 11.51 -8.18 -36.48
N CYS A 64 12.01 -8.12 -35.24
CA CYS A 64 11.17 -8.26 -34.07
C CYS A 64 10.29 -7.00 -33.92
N SER A 65 8.98 -7.17 -33.93
CA SER A 65 7.98 -6.08 -33.84
C SER A 65 7.23 -6.04 -32.51
N GLN A 66 7.73 -6.72 -31.50
CA GLN A 66 7.07 -6.78 -30.18
C GLN A 66 7.00 -5.41 -29.53
N SER A 67 5.80 -5.03 -29.11
CA SER A 67 5.54 -3.78 -28.39
C SER A 67 4.98 -4.04 -26.99
N LYS A 68 5.15 -3.08 -26.11
CA LYS A 68 4.55 -3.06 -24.77
C LYS A 68 4.17 -1.62 -24.44
N VAL A 69 3.00 -1.45 -23.82
CA VAL A 69 2.57 -0.15 -23.31
C VAL A 69 3.43 0.27 -22.14
N ILE A 70 3.53 1.58 -21.90
CA ILE A 70 4.35 2.14 -20.83
C ILE A 70 3.95 1.61 -19.43
N ARG A 71 2.65 1.37 -19.22
CA ARG A 71 2.08 0.92 -17.96
C ARG A 71 2.33 -0.55 -17.63
N HIS A 72 2.84 -1.33 -18.60
CA HIS A 72 3.00 -2.78 -18.44
C HIS A 72 3.91 -3.15 -17.26
N GLY A 73 3.38 -3.93 -16.33
CA GLY A 73 4.08 -4.37 -15.12
C GLY A 73 4.37 -3.23 -14.13
N SER A 74 3.57 -2.17 -14.16
CA SER A 74 3.61 -1.06 -13.21
C SER A 74 2.32 -0.95 -12.41
N TRP A 75 2.34 -0.12 -11.40
CA TRP A 75 1.17 0.23 -10.58
C TRP A 75 0.00 0.83 -11.38
N PHE A 76 0.28 1.43 -12.54
CA PHE A 76 -0.70 2.03 -13.43
C PHE A 76 -1.33 1.05 -14.43
N GLN A 77 -0.96 -0.23 -14.40
CA GLN A 77 -1.49 -1.24 -15.30
C GLN A 77 -3.00 -1.42 -15.04
N GLN A 78 -3.79 -1.54 -16.12
CA GLN A 78 -5.26 -1.70 -16.10
C GLN A 78 -6.05 -0.47 -15.63
N ASN A 79 -5.42 0.68 -15.53
CA ASN A 79 -6.05 1.93 -15.13
C ASN A 79 -6.38 2.79 -16.37
N ARG A 80 -7.52 3.49 -16.34
CA ARG A 80 -7.95 4.43 -17.40
C ARG A 80 -7.58 5.88 -17.09
N LEU A 81 -7.28 6.20 -15.83
CA LEU A 81 -6.86 7.54 -15.43
C LEU A 81 -5.48 7.86 -15.99
N THR A 82 -5.21 9.11 -16.26
CA THR A 82 -3.86 9.61 -16.62
C THR A 82 -2.90 9.43 -15.45
N PHE A 83 -1.61 9.49 -15.70
CA PHE A 83 -0.60 9.45 -14.62
C PHE A 83 -0.79 10.59 -13.62
N GLN A 84 -1.13 11.78 -14.13
CA GLN A 84 -1.38 12.95 -13.30
C GLN A 84 -2.58 12.73 -12.39
N GLU A 85 -3.73 12.31 -12.92
CA GLU A 85 -4.92 12.01 -12.14
C GLU A 85 -4.68 10.96 -11.06
N VAL A 86 -3.95 9.89 -11.38
CA VAL A 86 -3.60 8.87 -10.38
C VAL A 86 -2.76 9.44 -9.25
N LEU A 87 -1.76 10.27 -9.55
CA LEU A 87 -0.90 10.83 -8.52
C LEU A 87 -1.61 11.89 -7.67
N HIS A 88 -2.48 12.72 -8.27
CA HIS A 88 -3.33 13.66 -7.53
C HIS A 88 -4.27 12.89 -6.58
N LEU A 89 -5.04 11.95 -7.12
CA LEU A 89 -5.97 11.15 -6.33
C LEU A 89 -5.27 10.39 -5.18
N THR A 90 -4.11 9.81 -5.44
CA THR A 90 -3.31 9.15 -4.41
C THR A 90 -2.84 10.14 -3.35
N TYR A 91 -2.41 11.33 -3.76
CA TYR A 91 -1.97 12.39 -2.85
C TYR A 91 -3.10 12.83 -1.91
N ASP A 92 -4.30 13.06 -2.44
CA ASP A 92 -5.46 13.49 -1.65
C ASP A 92 -5.94 12.41 -0.68
N ILE A 93 -5.92 11.13 -1.13
CA ILE A 93 -6.21 9.98 -0.26
C ILE A 93 -5.20 9.90 0.90
N VAL A 94 -3.90 10.09 0.64
CA VAL A 94 -2.85 10.06 1.66
C VAL A 94 -3.00 11.22 2.65
N LEU A 95 -3.40 12.41 2.18
CA LEU A 95 -3.71 13.55 3.03
C LEU A 95 -5.03 13.39 3.80
N ARG A 96 -5.79 12.34 3.52
CA ARG A 96 -7.12 12.08 4.11
C ARG A 96 -8.15 13.15 3.77
N GLU A 97 -8.06 13.73 2.57
CA GLU A 97 -9.10 14.63 2.09
C GLU A 97 -10.46 13.92 2.06
N PRO A 98 -11.54 14.58 2.46
CA PRO A 98 -12.86 14.00 2.42
C PRO A 98 -13.28 13.62 0.99
N ALA A 99 -13.83 12.42 0.82
CA ALA A 99 -14.17 11.90 -0.51
C ALA A 99 -15.08 12.83 -1.33
N HIS A 100 -15.98 13.60 -0.70
CA HIS A 100 -16.83 14.56 -1.40
C HIS A 100 -16.03 15.74 -1.96
N ILE A 101 -14.99 16.21 -1.28
CA ILE A 101 -14.10 17.27 -1.76
C ILE A 101 -13.34 16.80 -2.99
N ILE A 102 -12.73 15.59 -2.94
CA ILE A 102 -12.04 14.99 -4.08
C ILE A 102 -12.97 14.88 -5.31
N GLN A 103 -14.23 14.51 -5.09
CA GLN A 103 -15.23 14.42 -6.16
C GLN A 103 -15.59 15.79 -6.75
N GLU A 104 -15.73 16.80 -5.92
CA GLU A 104 -16.10 18.16 -6.34
C GLU A 104 -14.96 18.90 -7.05
N GLU A 105 -13.72 18.77 -6.56
CA GLU A 105 -12.58 19.52 -7.09
C GLU A 105 -11.95 18.83 -8.30
N ASP A 106 -11.79 17.49 -8.26
CA ASP A 106 -11.10 16.73 -9.31
C ASP A 106 -12.03 16.04 -10.30
N GLY A 107 -13.34 16.04 -10.04
CA GLY A 107 -14.34 15.47 -10.92
C GLY A 107 -14.40 13.95 -10.95
N PHE A 108 -13.80 13.26 -9.98
CA PHE A 108 -13.83 11.81 -9.91
C PHE A 108 -15.20 11.27 -9.48
N SER A 109 -15.58 10.11 -10.01
CA SER A 109 -16.77 9.42 -9.52
C SER A 109 -16.57 8.90 -8.11
N SER A 110 -17.66 8.80 -7.33
CA SER A 110 -17.61 8.19 -5.98
C SER A 110 -17.00 6.79 -5.99
N ALA A 111 -17.33 5.98 -7.00
CA ALA A 111 -16.76 4.64 -7.16
C ALA A 111 -15.23 4.71 -7.33
N THR A 112 -14.73 5.60 -8.20
CA THR A 112 -13.29 5.77 -8.42
C THR A 112 -12.56 6.14 -7.13
N VAL A 113 -13.07 7.11 -6.36
CA VAL A 113 -12.45 7.54 -5.10
C VAL A 113 -12.44 6.40 -4.07
N MET A 114 -13.53 5.63 -3.98
CA MET A 114 -13.63 4.50 -3.06
C MET A 114 -12.67 3.36 -3.44
N ASP A 115 -12.64 2.97 -4.71
CA ASP A 115 -11.78 1.89 -5.21
C ASP A 115 -10.29 2.24 -5.02
N TRP A 116 -9.90 3.48 -5.36
CA TRP A 116 -8.54 3.95 -5.14
C TRP A 116 -8.18 4.05 -3.66
N GLY A 117 -9.13 4.49 -2.83
CA GLY A 117 -8.95 4.50 -1.37
C GLY A 117 -8.71 3.10 -0.80
N MET A 118 -9.41 2.07 -1.30
CA MET A 118 -9.15 0.67 -0.94
C MET A 118 -7.77 0.23 -1.43
N PHE A 119 -7.45 0.47 -2.68
CA PHE A 119 -6.19 0.08 -3.28
C PHE A 119 -4.97 0.72 -2.58
N CYS A 120 -5.04 2.01 -2.23
CA CYS A 120 -3.99 2.66 -1.44
C CYS A 120 -3.83 2.02 -0.06
N ARG A 121 -4.93 1.70 0.64
CA ARG A 121 -4.88 1.02 1.95
C ARG A 121 -4.27 -0.36 1.85
N ASP A 122 -4.65 -1.14 0.84
CA ASP A 122 -4.09 -2.48 0.61
C ASP A 122 -2.58 -2.41 0.34
N THR A 123 -2.15 -1.43 -0.46
CA THR A 123 -0.73 -1.21 -0.75
C THR A 123 0.05 -0.84 0.52
N MET A 124 -0.52 0.05 1.36
CA MET A 124 0.07 0.41 2.65
C MET A 124 0.15 -0.80 3.60
N LEU A 125 -0.89 -1.64 3.64
CA LEU A 125 -0.92 -2.83 4.47
C LEU A 125 0.19 -3.81 4.06
N VAL A 126 0.30 -4.14 2.78
CA VAL A 126 1.37 -5.01 2.25
C VAL A 126 2.76 -4.46 2.56
N TYR A 127 2.96 -3.14 2.43
CA TYR A 127 4.21 -2.49 2.79
C TYR A 127 4.50 -2.63 4.29
N MET A 128 3.51 -2.34 5.14
CA MET A 128 3.66 -2.46 6.60
C MET A 128 3.96 -3.89 7.04
N GLU A 129 3.28 -4.89 6.47
CA GLU A 129 3.56 -6.30 6.75
C GLU A 129 5.00 -6.69 6.37
N GLY A 130 5.50 -6.18 5.24
CA GLY A 130 6.86 -6.46 4.78
C GLY A 130 7.97 -5.72 5.54
N CYS A 131 7.65 -4.59 6.18
CA CYS A 131 8.61 -3.74 6.91
C CYS A 131 8.46 -3.80 8.42
N SER A 132 7.47 -4.55 8.93
CA SER A 132 7.23 -4.64 10.37
C SER A 132 8.32 -5.47 11.06
N GLU A 133 8.87 -4.91 12.10
CA GLU A 133 9.81 -5.57 13.01
C GLU A 133 9.16 -5.77 14.37
N LYS A 134 9.60 -6.78 15.11
CA LYS A 134 9.20 -6.95 16.50
C LYS A 134 9.56 -5.72 17.32
N ILE A 135 8.76 -5.42 18.33
CA ILE A 135 9.01 -4.35 19.31
C ILE A 135 9.39 -4.95 20.65
N GLY A 136 10.00 -4.16 21.52
CA GLY A 136 10.42 -4.62 22.86
C GLY A 136 11.88 -5.05 22.90
N GLY A 137 12.17 -6.03 23.72
CA GLY A 137 13.48 -6.56 24.06
C GLY A 137 13.87 -6.31 25.52
N PRO A 138 15.07 -6.74 25.95
CA PRO A 138 15.53 -6.55 27.33
C PRO A 138 15.51 -5.08 27.77
N ASN A 139 15.00 -4.80 28.97
CA ASN A 139 14.84 -3.46 29.56
C ASN A 139 13.85 -2.54 28.82
N LYS A 140 12.99 -3.08 27.97
CA LYS A 140 11.92 -2.34 27.32
C LYS A 140 10.56 -2.78 27.84
N THR A 141 9.60 -1.87 27.76
CA THR A 141 8.24 -2.10 28.22
C THR A 141 7.25 -1.95 27.07
N VAL A 142 6.41 -2.96 26.88
CA VAL A 142 5.34 -2.94 25.87
C VAL A 142 3.99 -3.01 26.58
N GLU A 143 3.13 -2.03 26.32
CA GLU A 143 1.73 -2.04 26.74
C GLU A 143 0.88 -2.70 25.66
N ILE A 144 0.05 -3.68 26.04
CA ILE A 144 -0.80 -4.42 25.12
C ILE A 144 -2.28 -4.18 25.42
N TYR A 145 -3.08 -4.11 24.34
CA TYR A 145 -4.53 -3.88 24.41
C TYR A 145 -5.28 -4.66 23.33
N GLU A 146 -6.51 -5.07 23.68
CA GLU A 146 -7.48 -5.53 22.69
C GLU A 146 -8.61 -4.54 22.55
N SER A 147 -9.07 -4.37 21.33
CA SER A 147 -10.24 -3.57 21.00
C SER A 147 -11.10 -4.22 19.94
N VAL A 148 -12.39 -3.92 19.95
CA VAL A 148 -13.30 -4.35 18.88
C VAL A 148 -13.61 -3.14 18.01
N PHE A 149 -13.14 -3.20 16.76
CA PHE A 149 -13.46 -2.21 15.75
C PHE A 149 -14.74 -2.62 15.04
N GLY A 150 -15.74 -1.77 15.10
CA GLY A 150 -17.03 -1.96 14.44
C GLY A 150 -18.04 -0.96 14.97
N ARG A 151 -18.78 -0.34 14.08
CA ARG A 151 -19.90 0.53 14.44
C ARG A 151 -21.21 -0.21 14.23
N ARG A 152 -22.13 -0.12 15.20
CA ARG A 152 -23.53 -0.40 14.94
C ARG A 152 -24.05 0.64 13.95
N LYS A 153 -24.46 0.21 12.75
CA LYS A 153 -25.21 1.09 11.85
C LYS A 153 -26.50 1.49 12.56
N CYS A 154 -26.65 2.79 12.86
CA CYS A 154 -27.88 3.43 13.31
C CYS A 154 -28.57 2.86 14.57
N ASN A 155 -27.85 2.19 15.49
CA ASN A 155 -28.41 1.55 16.68
C ASN A 155 -29.60 0.59 16.42
N ARG A 156 -29.87 0.23 15.16
CA ARG A 156 -30.95 -0.66 14.71
C ARG A 156 -30.36 -1.72 13.76
N GLY A 157 -30.78 -2.97 13.92
CA GLY A 157 -30.37 -4.09 13.09
C GLY A 157 -29.42 -5.05 13.80
N HIS A 158 -29.06 -6.14 13.11
CA HIS A 158 -28.11 -7.13 13.62
C HIS A 158 -26.77 -6.41 13.87
N PRO A 159 -26.13 -6.61 15.05
CA PRO A 159 -24.78 -6.11 15.26
C PRO A 159 -23.85 -6.81 14.26
N ASP A 160 -23.20 -6.03 13.39
CA ASP A 160 -22.05 -6.54 12.67
C ASP A 160 -21.05 -7.05 13.70
N LYS A 161 -20.58 -8.28 13.53
CA LYS A 161 -19.49 -8.82 14.36
C LYS A 161 -18.28 -7.92 14.13
N GLY A 162 -18.02 -7.01 15.07
CA GLY A 162 -16.85 -6.15 14.96
C GLY A 162 -15.58 -6.98 14.82
N GLN A 163 -14.57 -6.44 14.16
CA GLN A 163 -13.24 -7.04 14.05
C GLN A 163 -12.50 -6.84 15.36
N CYS A 164 -12.10 -7.90 16.03
CA CYS A 164 -11.14 -7.83 17.14
C CYS A 164 -9.77 -7.43 16.59
N VAL A 165 -9.14 -6.46 17.24
CA VAL A 165 -7.79 -6.02 16.96
C VAL A 165 -6.98 -6.07 18.24
N PHE A 166 -5.80 -6.67 18.17
CA PHE A 166 -4.80 -6.70 19.21
C PHE A 166 -3.69 -5.73 18.88
N GLY A 167 -3.20 -4.98 19.85
CA GLY A 167 -2.15 -4.01 19.62
C GLY A 167 -1.20 -3.87 20.79
N GLY A 168 -0.01 -3.35 20.50
CA GLY A 168 0.98 -3.02 21.52
C GLY A 168 1.74 -1.75 21.20
N VAL A 169 2.22 -1.08 22.25
CA VAL A 169 3.03 0.14 22.19
C VAL A 169 4.28 -0.04 23.05
N GLU A 170 5.45 0.12 22.48
CA GLU A 170 6.72 0.21 23.22
C GLU A 170 6.85 1.61 23.82
N ARG A 171 6.93 1.72 25.14
CA ARG A 171 6.95 2.99 25.87
C ARG A 171 8.13 3.89 25.50
N GLU A 172 9.29 3.30 25.35
CA GLU A 172 10.56 4.02 25.18
C GLU A 172 10.66 4.65 23.79
N SER A 173 10.14 3.99 22.75
CA SER A 173 10.28 4.43 21.36
C SER A 173 8.97 4.95 20.73
N GLY A 174 7.83 4.60 21.31
CA GLY A 174 6.51 4.84 20.73
C GLY A 174 6.20 3.93 19.52
N ARG A 175 7.05 2.92 19.23
CA ARG A 175 6.77 1.94 18.17
C ARG A 175 5.52 1.15 18.52
N THR A 176 4.69 0.91 17.53
CA THR A 176 3.39 0.25 17.71
C THR A 176 3.17 -0.85 16.70
N PHE A 177 2.36 -1.84 17.06
CA PHE A 177 1.75 -2.75 16.11
C PHE A 177 0.25 -2.86 16.36
N LEU A 178 -0.53 -3.17 15.31
CA LEU A 178 -1.95 -3.46 15.36
C LEU A 178 -2.24 -4.65 14.43
N VAL A 179 -2.83 -5.71 14.97
CA VAL A 179 -3.09 -6.96 14.25
C VAL A 179 -4.55 -7.36 14.41
N PRO A 180 -5.30 -7.59 13.33
CA PRO A 180 -6.62 -8.18 13.41
C PRO A 180 -6.50 -9.63 13.87
N ILE A 181 -7.29 -9.99 14.89
CA ILE A 181 -7.33 -11.34 15.45
C ILE A 181 -8.71 -11.96 15.26
N PRO A 182 -8.79 -13.29 15.03
CA PRO A 182 -10.07 -13.97 14.86
C PRO A 182 -10.87 -14.06 16.14
N ASP A 183 -10.20 -14.23 17.27
CA ASP A 183 -10.78 -14.38 18.60
C ASP A 183 -9.82 -13.87 19.69
N ARG A 184 -10.29 -13.90 20.94
CA ARG A 184 -9.53 -13.48 22.13
C ARG A 184 -9.07 -14.66 22.97
N THR A 185 -8.86 -15.83 22.39
CA THR A 185 -8.34 -16.97 23.15
C THR A 185 -6.90 -16.74 23.57
N ALA A 186 -6.49 -17.34 24.68
CA ALA A 186 -5.11 -17.25 25.16
C ALA A 186 -4.10 -17.70 24.09
N ASP A 187 -4.42 -18.78 23.37
CA ASP A 187 -3.55 -19.32 22.32
C ASP A 187 -3.35 -18.33 21.16
N THR A 188 -4.44 -17.66 20.72
CA THR A 188 -4.36 -16.62 19.70
C THR A 188 -3.50 -15.45 20.15
N LEU A 189 -3.72 -14.96 21.38
CA LEU A 189 -3.00 -13.81 21.93
C LEU A 189 -1.51 -14.12 22.14
N ILE A 190 -1.19 -15.29 22.68
CA ILE A 190 0.20 -15.73 22.87
C ILE A 190 0.91 -15.84 21.51
N THR A 191 0.23 -16.39 20.50
CA THR A 191 0.80 -16.49 19.13
C THR A 191 1.14 -15.11 18.58
N VAL A 192 0.26 -14.13 18.74
CA VAL A 192 0.50 -12.76 18.26
C VAL A 192 1.60 -12.07 19.07
N ILE A 193 1.61 -12.22 20.39
CA ILE A 193 2.67 -11.70 21.27
C ILE A 193 4.03 -12.23 20.81
N ASN A 194 4.17 -13.53 20.63
CA ASN A 194 5.41 -14.15 20.17
C ASN A 194 5.83 -13.72 18.76
N ALA A 195 4.86 -13.36 17.91
CA ALA A 195 5.16 -12.88 16.55
C ALA A 195 5.64 -11.41 16.53
N TRP A 196 5.15 -10.56 17.46
CA TRP A 196 5.34 -9.12 17.39
C TRP A 196 6.16 -8.51 18.52
N ILE A 197 6.41 -9.24 19.61
CA ILE A 197 7.18 -8.78 20.76
C ILE A 197 8.45 -9.61 20.91
N GLU A 198 9.57 -8.94 21.16
CA GLU A 198 10.85 -9.61 21.40
C GLU A 198 10.88 -10.28 22.79
N PRO A 199 11.54 -11.43 22.92
CA PRO A 199 11.74 -12.06 24.23
C PRO A 199 12.47 -11.15 25.23
N GLY A 200 12.16 -11.29 26.51
CA GLY A 200 12.74 -10.48 27.58
C GLY A 200 12.11 -9.08 27.73
N THR A 201 11.00 -8.82 27.05
CA THR A 201 10.23 -7.58 27.18
C THR A 201 9.36 -7.60 28.43
N THR A 202 9.29 -6.49 29.17
CA THR A 202 8.28 -6.31 30.22
C THR A 202 6.93 -5.99 29.56
N ILE A 203 5.95 -6.88 29.70
CA ILE A 203 4.60 -6.70 29.13
C ILE A 203 3.66 -6.16 30.21
N ILE A 204 2.93 -5.10 29.90
CA ILE A 204 1.86 -4.53 30.74
C ILE A 204 0.54 -4.71 30.01
N SER A 205 -0.44 -5.29 30.73
CA SER A 205 -1.81 -5.51 30.23
C SER A 205 -2.84 -5.09 31.29
N ASP A 206 -4.12 -5.13 30.92
CA ASP A 206 -5.28 -4.85 31.80
C ASP A 206 -5.60 -5.98 32.78
N CYS A 207 -4.68 -6.90 33.04
CA CYS A 207 -4.83 -8.04 33.94
C CYS A 207 -5.90 -9.05 33.53
N TRP A 208 -6.27 -9.13 32.27
CA TRP A 208 -7.20 -10.14 31.82
C TRP A 208 -6.65 -11.57 32.00
N SER A 209 -7.52 -12.50 32.38
CA SER A 209 -7.12 -13.88 32.77
C SER A 209 -6.39 -14.66 31.69
N ALA A 210 -6.55 -14.29 30.43
CA ALA A 210 -5.85 -14.90 29.30
C ALA A 210 -4.32 -14.71 29.33
N TYR A 211 -3.82 -13.70 30.06
CA TYR A 211 -2.39 -13.38 30.13
C TYR A 211 -1.65 -14.06 31.30
N ARG A 212 -2.35 -14.82 32.17
CA ARG A 212 -1.75 -15.48 33.36
C ARG A 212 -0.62 -16.45 33.02
N ASN A 213 -0.58 -16.97 31.81
CA ASN A 213 0.40 -17.98 31.39
C ASN A 213 1.59 -17.37 30.62
N LEU A 214 1.67 -16.05 30.48
CA LEU A 214 2.80 -15.39 29.78
C LEU A 214 4.11 -15.55 30.54
N ASP A 215 4.06 -15.51 31.88
CA ASP A 215 5.22 -15.65 32.76
C ASP A 215 5.93 -17.01 32.65
N THR A 216 5.28 -18.02 32.07
CA THR A 216 5.82 -19.39 32.00
C THR A 216 6.51 -19.70 30.65
N GLN A 217 6.48 -18.78 29.70
CA GLN A 217 7.05 -19.01 28.38
C GLN A 217 8.33 -18.21 28.07
N GLY A 218 8.91 -17.53 29.06
CA GLY A 218 10.25 -16.91 29.03
C GLY A 218 10.30 -15.50 28.53
#